data_2fa442525e82c6db74e67125557f136d
#
_entry.id   2fa442525e82c6db74e67125557f136d
#
_cell.length_a   1.000
_cell.length_b   1.000
_cell.length_c   1.000
_cell.angle_alpha   90.00
_cell.angle_beta   90.00
_cell.angle_gamma   90.00
#
_symmetry.space_group_name_H-M   'P 1'
#
loop_
_entity.id
_entity.type
_entity.pdbx_description
1 polymer ?
#
loop_
_entity_poly.entity_id
_entity_poly.type
_entity_poly.pdbx_seq_one_letter_code
_entity_poly.pdbx_strand_id
1 'polypeptide(L)'
;MPQFGKDSLARLSTCHPDLQKLFNEVIKHYDCTVIEGYRSDADQLKAFNAGKSKIKSGGMHNKTPSLAVDVAPWPIDWKDKNRFYHFAGRVQGIAQMLNIKIRWGGDWDSDNDLKDQNFYDLPHFELAND
;
A
#
# COMPACT_ATOMS: atom_id res chain seq x y z
N MET A 1 16.36 8.84 -12.21
CA MET A 1 15.11 8.15 -11.87
C MET A 1 15.31 7.33 -10.61
N PRO A 2 14.46 7.48 -9.58
CA PRO A 2 14.53 6.58 -8.43
C PRO A 2 14.32 5.11 -8.82
N GLN A 3 14.92 4.23 -8.06
CA GLN A 3 14.77 2.79 -8.24
C GLN A 3 14.61 2.16 -6.87
N PHE A 4 13.88 1.03 -6.82
CA PHE A 4 13.75 0.27 -5.59
C PHE A 4 15.08 -0.39 -5.21
N GLY A 5 15.40 -0.35 -3.92
CA GLY A 5 16.49 -1.13 -3.38
C GLY A 5 16.12 -2.60 -3.26
N LYS A 6 17.11 -3.40 -2.82
CA LYS A 6 16.98 -4.86 -2.74
C LYS A 6 15.82 -5.31 -1.87
N ASP A 7 15.64 -4.69 -0.69
CA ASP A 7 14.59 -5.10 0.25
C ASP A 7 13.20 -4.76 -0.30
N SER A 8 13.06 -3.58 -0.90
CA SER A 8 11.78 -3.19 -1.52
C SER A 8 11.41 -4.13 -2.66
N LEU A 9 12.37 -4.48 -3.52
CA LEU A 9 12.14 -5.42 -4.61
C LEU A 9 11.71 -6.79 -4.09
N ALA A 10 12.38 -7.29 -3.04
CA ALA A 10 12.04 -8.58 -2.45
C ALA A 10 10.61 -8.58 -1.90
N ARG A 11 10.22 -7.51 -1.19
CA ARG A 11 8.89 -7.38 -0.63
C ARG A 11 7.82 -7.25 -1.71
N LEU A 12 8.08 -6.42 -2.72
CA LEU A 12 7.15 -6.23 -3.83
C LEU A 12 6.94 -7.53 -4.63
N SER A 13 7.99 -8.36 -4.73
CA SER A 13 7.91 -9.63 -5.47
C SER A 13 6.91 -10.62 -4.85
N THR A 14 6.51 -10.43 -3.60
CA THR A 14 5.51 -11.27 -2.94
C THR A 14 4.08 -10.87 -3.27
N CYS A 15 3.89 -9.77 -4.00
CA CYS A 15 2.59 -9.21 -4.31
C CYS A 15 2.06 -9.68 -5.65
N HIS A 16 0.75 -9.53 -5.83
CA HIS A 16 0.08 -9.80 -7.10
C HIS A 16 0.76 -9.01 -8.24
N PRO A 17 0.86 -9.58 -9.45
CA PRO A 17 1.51 -8.91 -10.58
C PRO A 17 1.01 -7.49 -10.87
N ASP A 18 -0.29 -7.22 -10.65
CA ASP A 18 -0.84 -5.88 -10.87
C ASP A 18 -0.26 -4.86 -9.88
N LEU A 19 -0.03 -5.26 -8.63
CA LEU A 19 0.63 -4.38 -7.66
C LEU A 19 2.09 -4.16 -8.03
N GLN A 20 2.77 -5.19 -8.51
CA GLN A 20 4.14 -5.05 -8.99
C GLN A 20 4.22 -4.08 -10.16
N LYS A 21 3.32 -4.24 -11.13
CA LYS A 21 3.25 -3.36 -12.31
C LYS A 21 3.01 -1.91 -11.89
N LEU A 22 2.06 -1.70 -10.97
CA LEU A 22 1.72 -0.37 -10.48
C LEU A 22 2.93 0.32 -9.84
N PHE A 23 3.57 -0.32 -8.87
CA PHE A 23 4.63 0.33 -8.12
C PHE A 23 5.96 0.37 -8.88
N ASN A 24 6.19 -0.50 -9.84
CA ASN A 24 7.31 -0.35 -10.78
C ASN A 24 7.15 0.89 -11.66
N GLU A 25 5.92 1.32 -11.91
CA GLU A 25 5.67 2.58 -12.61
C GLU A 25 5.79 3.77 -11.64
N VAL A 26 5.21 3.66 -10.45
CA VAL A 26 5.22 4.74 -9.44
C VAL A 26 6.65 5.16 -9.10
N ILE A 27 7.56 4.20 -8.89
CA ILE A 27 8.94 4.52 -8.47
C ILE A 27 9.67 5.39 -9.50
N LYS A 28 9.29 5.31 -10.76
CA LYS A 28 9.91 6.15 -11.81
C LYS A 28 9.59 7.64 -11.63
N HIS A 29 8.51 7.96 -10.92
CA HIS A 29 7.99 9.33 -10.82
C HIS A 29 8.01 9.87 -9.39
N TYR A 30 8.10 9.00 -8.39
CA TYR A 30 8.02 9.39 -6.99
C TYR A 30 8.83 8.41 -6.15
N ASP A 31 9.86 8.92 -5.46
CA ASP A 31 10.72 8.04 -4.65
C ASP A 31 9.92 7.47 -3.48
N CYS A 32 9.99 6.16 -3.32
CA CYS A 32 9.22 5.45 -2.30
C CYS A 32 9.92 4.14 -1.93
N THR A 33 9.48 3.58 -0.81
CA THR A 33 9.99 2.30 -0.32
C THR A 33 8.84 1.35 0.00
N VAL A 34 9.00 0.09 -0.36
CA VAL A 34 8.03 -0.95 -0.02
C VAL A 34 8.34 -1.45 1.39
N ILE A 35 7.36 -1.29 2.28
CA ILE A 35 7.50 -1.66 3.69
C ILE A 35 7.12 -3.12 3.89
N GLU A 36 6.03 -3.57 3.24
CA GLU A 36 5.51 -4.91 3.44
C GLU A 36 4.66 -5.33 2.25
N GLY A 37 4.85 -6.58 1.80
CA GLY A 37 3.98 -7.25 0.84
C GLY A 37 3.22 -8.37 1.55
N TYR A 38 3.58 -9.64 1.28
CA TYR A 38 2.95 -10.79 1.96
C TYR A 38 3.23 -10.72 3.46
N ARG A 39 2.19 -11.04 4.23
CA ARG A 39 2.26 -11.12 5.69
C ARG A 39 1.71 -12.47 6.12
N SER A 40 2.47 -13.19 6.95
CA SER A 40 1.99 -14.46 7.53
C SER A 40 0.86 -14.19 8.53
N ASP A 41 0.09 -15.24 8.86
CA ASP A 41 -0.96 -15.14 9.87
C ASP A 41 -0.39 -14.76 11.24
N ALA A 42 0.80 -15.27 11.59
CA ALA A 42 1.47 -14.90 12.84
C ALA A 42 1.81 -13.40 12.89
N ASP A 43 2.36 -12.88 11.79
CA ASP A 43 2.69 -11.45 11.70
C ASP A 43 1.44 -10.57 11.66
N GLN A 44 0.36 -11.06 11.05
CA GLN A 44 -0.93 -10.36 11.04
C GLN A 44 -1.48 -10.23 12.45
N LEU A 45 -1.39 -11.28 13.26
CA LEU A 45 -1.83 -11.23 14.64
C LEU A 45 -1.00 -10.24 15.46
N LYS A 46 0.32 -10.20 15.24
CA LYS A 46 1.19 -9.21 15.90
C LYS A 46 0.78 -7.79 15.53
N ALA A 47 0.49 -7.53 14.26
CA ALA A 47 0.06 -6.21 13.81
C ALA A 47 -1.28 -5.82 14.45
N PHE A 48 -2.21 -6.76 14.54
CA PHE A 48 -3.50 -6.53 15.21
C PHE A 48 -3.29 -6.20 16.70
N ASN A 49 -2.49 -7.00 17.39
CA ASN A 49 -2.23 -6.80 18.84
C ASN A 49 -1.50 -5.50 19.12
N ALA A 50 -0.68 -5.02 18.17
CA ALA A 50 0.04 -3.74 18.30
C ALA A 50 -0.81 -2.54 17.88
N GLY A 51 -2.07 -2.74 17.49
CA GLY A 51 -2.97 -1.67 17.06
C GLY A 51 -2.70 -1.16 15.63
N LYS A 52 -1.83 -1.83 14.87
CA LYS A 52 -1.45 -1.42 13.52
C LYS A 52 -2.40 -1.97 12.45
N SER A 53 -3.26 -2.91 12.82
CA SER A 53 -4.26 -3.49 11.92
C SER A 53 -5.55 -3.74 12.67
N LYS A 54 -6.67 -3.67 11.96
CA LYS A 54 -8.00 -4.01 12.47
C LYS A 54 -8.38 -5.46 12.21
N ILE A 55 -7.53 -6.22 11.52
CA ILE A 55 -7.81 -7.60 11.08
C ILE A 55 -6.83 -8.55 11.75
N LYS A 56 -7.36 -9.61 12.42
CA LYS A 56 -6.53 -10.63 13.08
C LYS A 56 -5.89 -11.59 12.10
N SER A 57 -6.60 -11.97 11.04
CA SER A 57 -6.13 -12.95 10.06
C SER A 57 -6.98 -12.86 8.80
N GLY A 58 -6.53 -13.48 7.71
CA GLY A 58 -7.28 -13.55 6.47
C GLY A 58 -7.41 -12.26 5.72
N GLY A 59 -6.56 -11.25 6.00
CA GLY A 59 -6.57 -9.99 5.30
C GLY A 59 -5.90 -10.08 3.93
N MET A 60 -5.88 -8.94 3.22
CA MET A 60 -5.34 -8.87 1.85
C MET A 60 -3.83 -9.15 1.81
N HIS A 61 -3.07 -8.76 2.85
CA HIS A 61 -1.65 -9.09 2.97
C HIS A 61 -1.40 -10.60 3.16
N ASN A 62 -2.39 -11.34 3.61
CA ASN A 62 -2.26 -12.76 3.91
C ASN A 62 -2.51 -13.67 2.71
N LYS A 63 -2.98 -13.11 1.60
CA LYS A 63 -3.18 -13.87 0.36
C LYS A 63 -1.84 -14.17 -0.31
N THR A 64 -1.80 -15.22 -1.12
CA THR A 64 -0.61 -15.61 -1.88
C THR A 64 -0.95 -15.72 -3.36
N PRO A 65 -0.45 -14.83 -4.23
CA PRO A 65 0.35 -13.63 -3.91
C PRO A 65 -0.45 -12.59 -3.12
N SER A 66 0.24 -11.72 -2.39
CA SER A 66 -0.40 -10.71 -1.57
C SER A 66 -1.24 -9.76 -2.43
N LEU A 67 -2.46 -9.49 -1.99
CA LEU A 67 -3.35 -8.53 -2.64
C LEU A 67 -3.25 -7.13 -2.06
N ALA A 68 -2.35 -6.94 -1.08
CA ALA A 68 -2.08 -5.66 -0.46
C ALA A 68 -0.58 -5.42 -0.36
N VAL A 69 -0.20 -4.14 -0.35
CA VAL A 69 1.19 -3.71 -0.20
C VAL A 69 1.21 -2.40 0.59
N ASP A 70 2.19 -2.28 1.48
CA ASP A 70 2.45 -1.03 2.21
C ASP A 70 3.65 -0.35 1.58
N VAL A 71 3.47 0.89 1.14
CA VAL A 71 4.51 1.69 0.48
C VAL A 71 4.47 3.09 1.05
N ALA A 72 5.64 3.62 1.42
CA ALA A 72 5.75 4.96 1.97
C ALA A 72 6.64 5.83 1.06
N PRO A 73 6.33 7.14 0.95
CA PRO A 73 7.25 8.05 0.25
C PRO A 73 8.59 8.10 0.97
N TRP A 74 9.67 8.20 0.21
CA TRP A 74 11.03 8.22 0.76
C TRP A 74 11.59 9.64 0.73
N PRO A 75 12.33 10.07 1.74
CA PRO A 75 12.57 9.38 3.02
C PRO A 75 11.30 9.32 3.87
N ILE A 76 11.17 8.27 4.68
CA ILE A 76 9.95 8.06 5.46
C ILE A 76 9.91 9.04 6.62
N ASP A 77 8.81 9.79 6.71
CA ASP A 77 8.47 10.62 7.88
C ASP A 77 7.00 10.39 8.22
N TRP A 78 6.77 9.56 9.22
CA TRP A 78 5.41 9.17 9.61
C TRP A 78 4.57 10.34 10.12
N LYS A 79 5.19 11.45 10.48
CA LYS A 79 4.50 12.66 10.96
C LYS A 79 4.04 13.56 9.83
N ASP A 80 4.64 13.42 8.65
CA ASP A 80 4.32 14.25 7.49
C ASP A 80 3.16 13.63 6.69
N LYS A 81 1.96 13.75 7.22
CA LYS A 81 0.77 13.17 6.61
C LYS A 81 0.49 13.74 5.23
N ASN A 82 0.81 15.00 4.99
CA ASN A 82 0.58 15.64 3.69
C ASN A 82 1.36 14.94 2.58
N ARG A 83 2.58 14.48 2.86
CA ARG A 83 3.34 13.71 1.88
C ARG A 83 2.66 12.38 1.56
N PHE A 84 2.10 11.71 2.55
CA PHE A 84 1.35 10.48 2.32
C PHE A 84 0.12 10.73 1.46
N TYR A 85 -0.61 11.82 1.70
CA TYR A 85 -1.77 12.19 0.87
C TYR A 85 -1.36 12.48 -0.56
N HIS A 86 -0.29 13.26 -0.74
CA HIS A 86 0.22 13.58 -2.07
C HIS A 86 0.68 12.33 -2.82
N PHE A 87 1.44 11.49 -2.14
CA PHE A 87 1.90 10.22 -2.70
C PHE A 87 0.73 9.33 -3.12
N ALA A 88 -0.26 9.16 -2.23
CA ALA A 88 -1.42 8.32 -2.54
C ALA A 88 -2.19 8.83 -3.75
N GLY A 89 -2.34 10.13 -3.90
CA GLY A 89 -2.99 10.71 -5.08
C GLY A 89 -2.24 10.38 -6.36
N ARG A 90 -0.91 10.43 -6.33
CA ARG A 90 -0.08 10.03 -7.48
C ARG A 90 -0.24 8.54 -7.79
N VAL A 91 -0.23 7.69 -6.76
CA VAL A 91 -0.43 6.24 -6.93
C VAL A 91 -1.79 5.96 -7.56
N GLN A 92 -2.84 6.58 -7.03
CA GLN A 92 -4.21 6.39 -7.56
C GLN A 92 -4.32 6.85 -9.02
N GLY A 93 -3.69 7.98 -9.37
CA GLY A 93 -3.68 8.47 -10.74
C GLY A 93 -2.98 7.52 -11.69
N ILE A 94 -1.83 7.00 -11.29
CA ILE A 94 -1.07 6.04 -12.11
C ILE A 94 -1.86 4.73 -12.26
N ALA A 95 -2.49 4.26 -11.18
CA ALA A 95 -3.32 3.06 -11.23
C ALA A 95 -4.45 3.21 -12.24
N GLN A 96 -5.12 4.36 -12.27
CA GLN A 96 -6.16 4.64 -13.25
C GLN A 96 -5.62 4.58 -14.69
N MET A 97 -4.45 5.13 -14.92
CA MET A 97 -3.82 5.09 -16.25
C MET A 97 -3.48 3.68 -16.68
N LEU A 98 -3.10 2.82 -15.73
CA LEU A 98 -2.76 1.42 -16.00
C LEU A 98 -4.00 0.51 -15.98
N ASN A 99 -5.17 1.07 -15.72
CA ASN A 99 -6.43 0.33 -15.60
C ASN A 99 -6.40 -0.73 -14.49
N ILE A 100 -5.77 -0.38 -13.39
CA ILE A 100 -5.66 -1.22 -12.19
C ILE A 100 -6.54 -0.59 -11.10
N LYS A 101 -7.48 -1.36 -10.56
CA LYS A 101 -8.37 -0.89 -9.49
C LYS A 101 -7.75 -1.16 -8.14
N ILE A 102 -7.56 -0.11 -7.36
CA ILE A 102 -7.00 -0.20 -6.02
C ILE A 102 -7.90 0.49 -5.02
N ARG A 103 -7.71 0.12 -3.75
CA ARG A 103 -8.27 0.81 -2.60
C ARG A 103 -7.13 1.23 -1.69
N TRP A 104 -7.19 2.49 -1.24
CA TRP A 104 -6.16 3.08 -0.38
C TRP A 104 -6.66 3.19 1.06
N GLY A 105 -5.76 2.98 2.03
CA GLY A 105 -6.07 2.99 3.45
C GLY A 105 -6.42 4.36 4.05
N GLY A 106 -6.36 5.44 3.26
CA GLY A 106 -6.85 6.76 3.64
C GLY A 106 -8.23 7.09 3.09
N ASP A 107 -8.77 6.20 2.25
CA ASP A 107 -10.10 6.38 1.64
C ASP A 107 -10.69 4.99 1.33
N TRP A 108 -11.08 4.29 2.40
CA TRP A 108 -11.50 2.88 2.32
C TRP A 108 -12.72 2.65 1.44
N ASP A 109 -13.65 3.60 1.40
CA ASP A 109 -14.88 3.49 0.61
C ASP A 109 -14.75 4.14 -0.76
N SER A 110 -13.58 4.70 -1.08
CA SER A 110 -13.27 5.28 -2.39
C SER A 110 -14.24 6.38 -2.82
N ASP A 111 -14.72 7.17 -1.87
CA ASP A 111 -15.68 8.26 -2.15
C ASP A 111 -14.99 9.62 -2.30
N ASN A 112 -13.65 9.66 -2.26
CA ASN A 112 -12.82 10.87 -2.34
C ASN A 112 -13.00 11.82 -1.13
N ASP A 113 -13.64 11.36 -0.06
CA ASP A 113 -13.74 12.11 1.19
C ASP A 113 -12.82 11.45 2.24
N LEU A 114 -11.76 12.15 2.60
CA LEU A 114 -10.77 11.65 3.55
C LEU A 114 -11.17 11.87 5.01
N LYS A 115 -12.31 12.51 5.26
CA LYS A 115 -12.74 12.87 6.62
C LYS A 115 -13.68 11.86 7.25
N ASP A 116 -14.18 10.91 6.49
CA ASP A 116 -15.23 9.99 6.94
C ASP A 116 -14.69 8.61 7.35
N GLN A 117 -13.37 8.49 7.57
CA GLN A 117 -12.73 7.22 7.91
C GLN A 117 -12.65 7.04 9.43
N ASN A 118 -12.87 5.82 9.90
CA ASN A 118 -12.67 5.44 11.30
C ASN A 118 -11.25 4.93 11.57
N PHE A 119 -10.53 4.52 10.53
CA PHE A 119 -9.18 4.00 10.62
C PHE A 119 -8.41 4.42 9.39
N TYR A 120 -7.24 5.05 9.62
CA TYR A 120 -6.36 5.47 8.53
C TYR A 120 -5.12 4.60 8.52
N ASP A 121 -4.84 3.99 7.37
CA ASP A 121 -3.62 3.25 7.13
C ASP A 121 -2.99 3.81 5.85
N LEU A 122 -2.29 4.93 6.01
CA LEU A 122 -1.85 5.76 4.89
C LEU A 122 -0.88 5.09 3.91
N PRO A 123 0.00 4.15 4.33
CA PRO A 123 0.86 3.44 3.37
C PRO A 123 0.17 2.25 2.68
N HIS A 124 -1.04 1.90 3.09
CA HIS A 124 -1.72 0.67 2.63
C HIS A 124 -2.43 0.88 1.29
N PHE A 125 -2.11 0.03 0.33
CA PHE A 125 -2.78 -0.07 -0.96
C PHE A 125 -3.14 -1.52 -1.21
N GLU A 126 -4.34 -1.77 -1.70
CA GLU A 126 -4.78 -3.13 -2.01
C GLU A 126 -5.54 -3.15 -3.32
N LEU A 127 -5.56 -4.31 -3.98
CA LEU A 127 -6.38 -4.50 -5.17
C LEU A 127 -7.84 -4.50 -4.78
N ALA A 128 -8.66 -3.75 -5.52
CA ALA A 128 -10.09 -3.70 -5.31
C ALA A 128 -10.79 -4.62 -6.30
N ASN A 129 -11.83 -5.29 -5.83
CA ASN A 129 -12.71 -6.05 -6.70
C ASN A 129 -13.77 -5.10 -7.32
N ASP A 130 -14.21 -5.47 -8.48
CA ASP A 130 -15.29 -4.74 -9.16
C ASP A 130 -16.61 -4.84 -8.41
#